data_a3de04ffb3f0c754dc9d4f88b69948d2
#
_entry.id   a3de04ffb3f0c754dc9d4f88b69948d2
#
_cell.length_a   1.000
_cell.length_b   1.000
_cell.length_c   1.000
_cell.angle_alpha   90.00
_cell.angle_beta   90.00
_cell.angle_gamma   90.00
#
_symmetry.space_group_name_H-M   'P 1'
#
loop_
_entity.id
_entity.type
_entity.pdbx_description
1 polymer ?
#
loop_
_entity_poly.entity_id
_entity_poly.type
_entity_poly.pdbx_seq_one_letter_code
_entity_poly.pdbx_strand_id
1 'polypeptide(L)'
;MKRIYGALLVIVTVLLCLCGCGKKSTIQPITDGFTAQATIRYKEMDVAGQFSCSADGRVNMVFSLPKSLDGVTLGWNGSEMQMRLGGMTITVAEDSMPDGGLIRCLTRVLAAVEPSGGKKEGEHYIIDGDVGGTAYTLVCDVTTGFPLSLSVPDEQLEVTFSEVTML
;
A
#
# COMPACT_ATOMS: atom_id res chain seq x y z
N MET A 1 29.78 46.44 -26.49
CA MET A 1 29.78 45.71 -25.20
C MET A 1 28.40 45.63 -24.54
N LYS A 2 27.60 46.71 -24.42
CA LYS A 2 26.26 46.68 -23.77
C LYS A 2 25.25 45.70 -24.37
N ARG A 3 25.28 45.42 -25.69
CA ARG A 3 24.35 44.51 -26.37
C ARG A 3 24.61 43.04 -26.08
N ILE A 4 25.84 42.65 -25.76
CA ILE A 4 26.22 41.27 -25.45
C ILE A 4 25.74 40.90 -24.05
N TYR A 5 25.79 41.82 -23.09
CA TYR A 5 25.28 41.57 -21.72
C TYR A 5 23.74 41.38 -21.68
N GLY A 6 23.01 42.11 -22.55
CA GLY A 6 21.56 41.94 -22.67
C GLY A 6 21.17 40.54 -23.19
N ALA A 7 21.85 40.05 -24.21
CA ALA A 7 21.62 38.74 -24.76
C ALA A 7 21.99 37.62 -23.77
N LEU A 8 23.06 37.76 -23.03
CA LEU A 8 23.48 36.78 -22.00
C LEU A 8 22.47 36.72 -20.84
N LEU A 9 21.96 37.89 -20.42
CA LEU A 9 20.96 37.95 -19.34
C LEU A 9 19.66 37.23 -19.74
N VAL A 10 19.19 37.41 -20.98
CA VAL A 10 17.99 36.75 -21.49
C VAL A 10 18.17 35.22 -21.54
N ILE A 11 19.33 34.73 -21.99
CA ILE A 11 19.63 33.30 -22.06
C ILE A 11 19.65 32.68 -20.66
N VAL A 12 20.25 33.36 -19.68
CA VAL A 12 20.28 32.88 -18.28
C VAL A 12 18.87 32.81 -17.67
N THR A 13 18.02 33.82 -17.97
CA THR A 13 16.64 33.85 -17.46
C THR A 13 15.80 32.74 -18.09
N VAL A 14 15.98 32.45 -19.39
CA VAL A 14 15.27 31.33 -20.05
C VAL A 14 15.76 29.99 -19.53
N LEU A 15 17.05 29.81 -19.27
CA LEU A 15 17.56 28.56 -18.65
C LEU A 15 17.02 28.34 -17.23
N LEU A 16 16.88 29.42 -16.44
CA LEU A 16 16.30 29.32 -15.09
C LEU A 16 14.80 28.97 -15.11
N CYS A 17 14.06 29.38 -16.13
CA CYS A 17 12.64 29.01 -16.29
C CYS A 17 12.45 27.56 -16.73
N LEU A 18 13.45 26.91 -17.35
CA LEU A 18 13.39 25.50 -17.75
C LEU A 18 13.74 24.53 -16.60
N CYS A 19 14.28 25.02 -15.50
CA CYS A 19 14.43 24.26 -14.26
C CYS A 19 13.09 24.20 -13.49
N GLY A 20 11.98 23.97 -14.21
CA GLY A 20 10.73 23.61 -13.60
C GLY A 20 10.93 22.29 -12.85
N CYS A 21 11.12 22.37 -11.54
CA CYS A 21 10.99 21.24 -10.65
C CYS A 21 9.64 20.58 -10.92
N GLY A 22 9.63 19.55 -11.75
CA GLY A 22 8.55 18.60 -11.73
C GLY A 22 8.50 18.07 -10.31
N LYS A 23 7.51 18.52 -9.53
CA LYS A 23 7.16 17.86 -8.27
C LYS A 23 6.92 16.41 -8.64
N LYS A 24 7.86 15.53 -8.30
CA LYS A 24 7.55 14.11 -8.19
C LYS A 24 6.39 14.04 -7.20
N SER A 25 5.21 13.71 -7.67
CA SER A 25 4.11 13.34 -6.80
C SER A 25 4.54 12.04 -6.12
N THR A 26 5.15 12.17 -4.97
CA THR A 26 5.58 11.05 -4.15
C THR A 26 4.32 10.58 -3.46
N ILE A 27 3.83 9.40 -3.81
CA ILE A 27 2.75 8.73 -3.09
C ILE A 27 3.39 8.16 -1.83
N GLN A 28 3.50 8.99 -0.81
CA GLN A 28 4.18 8.68 0.45
C GLN A 28 3.37 7.82 1.43
N PRO A 29 2.01 7.85 1.47
CA PRO A 29 1.28 7.21 2.56
C PRO A 29 1.48 5.71 2.71
N ILE A 30 1.71 4.97 1.61
CA ILE A 30 1.92 3.52 1.69
C ILE A 30 3.28 3.20 2.33
N THR A 31 4.29 4.04 2.12
CA THR A 31 5.63 3.86 2.69
C THR A 31 5.72 4.30 4.14
N ASP A 32 4.88 5.25 4.56
CA ASP A 32 4.94 5.83 5.91
C ASP A 32 4.04 5.08 6.91
N GLY A 33 3.20 4.19 6.41
CA GLY A 33 2.25 3.42 7.20
C GLY A 33 0.88 4.08 7.30
N PHE A 34 -0.16 3.24 7.39
CA PHE A 34 -1.55 3.70 7.46
C PHE A 34 -2.43 2.75 8.28
N THR A 35 -3.56 3.28 8.72
CA THR A 35 -4.70 2.51 9.22
C THR A 35 -5.92 2.75 8.34
N ALA A 36 -6.78 1.75 8.22
CA ALA A 36 -8.00 1.82 7.41
C ALA A 36 -9.06 0.86 7.94
N GLN A 37 -10.32 1.11 7.58
CA GLN A 37 -11.31 0.04 7.54
C GLN A 37 -11.09 -0.75 6.25
N ALA A 38 -10.96 -2.07 6.35
CA ALA A 38 -10.75 -2.94 5.20
C ALA A 38 -11.89 -3.93 5.06
N THR A 39 -12.40 -4.07 3.83
CA THR A 39 -13.23 -5.18 3.42
C THR A 39 -12.39 -6.06 2.51
N ILE A 40 -12.26 -7.33 2.85
CA ILE A 40 -11.39 -8.28 2.18
C ILE A 40 -12.25 -9.43 1.68
N ARG A 41 -12.20 -9.67 0.37
CA ARG A 41 -12.64 -10.91 -0.24
C ARG A 41 -11.41 -11.75 -0.53
N TYR A 42 -11.34 -12.92 0.05
CA TYR A 42 -10.22 -13.83 -0.13
C TYR A 42 -10.73 -15.25 -0.36
N LYS A 43 -10.60 -15.74 -1.59
CA LYS A 43 -11.22 -17.01 -2.01
C LYS A 43 -12.74 -16.99 -1.72
N GLU A 44 -13.22 -17.89 -0.89
CA GLU A 44 -14.63 -17.98 -0.50
C GLU A 44 -14.96 -17.20 0.79
N MET A 45 -14.00 -16.46 1.35
CA MET A 45 -14.19 -15.71 2.59
C MET A 45 -14.38 -14.22 2.31
N ASP A 46 -15.43 -13.66 2.90
CA ASP A 46 -15.63 -12.22 3.01
C ASP A 46 -15.41 -11.81 4.47
N VAL A 47 -14.43 -10.96 4.71
CA VAL A 47 -14.10 -10.46 6.05
C VAL A 47 -13.99 -8.94 6.02
N ALA A 48 -14.24 -8.30 7.17
CA ALA A 48 -14.03 -6.88 7.34
C ALA A 48 -13.48 -6.58 8.73
N GLY A 49 -12.82 -5.42 8.86
CA GLY A 49 -12.28 -4.97 10.13
C GLY A 49 -11.27 -3.84 9.98
N GLN A 50 -10.64 -3.51 11.09
CA GLN A 50 -9.59 -2.51 11.11
C GLN A 50 -8.27 -3.12 10.65
N PHE A 51 -7.68 -2.51 9.63
CA PHE A 51 -6.41 -2.88 9.06
C PHE A 51 -5.35 -1.82 9.41
N SER A 52 -4.13 -2.24 9.67
CA SER A 52 -2.98 -1.34 9.77
C SER A 52 -1.76 -1.95 9.12
N CYS A 53 -1.00 -1.11 8.43
CA CYS A 53 0.29 -1.44 7.85
C CYS A 53 1.28 -0.36 8.28
N SER A 54 2.37 -0.73 8.94
CA SER A 54 3.40 0.22 9.36
C SER A 54 4.54 0.31 8.35
N ALA A 55 5.31 1.39 8.40
CA ALA A 55 6.43 1.66 7.49
C ALA A 55 7.50 0.55 7.48
N ASP A 56 7.62 -0.21 8.57
CA ASP A 56 8.53 -1.35 8.69
C ASP A 56 7.94 -2.68 8.20
N GLY A 57 6.76 -2.63 7.52
CA GLY A 57 6.11 -3.79 6.93
C GLY A 57 5.33 -4.68 7.89
N ARG A 58 5.11 -4.23 9.14
CA ARG A 58 4.19 -4.94 10.04
C ARG A 58 2.76 -4.70 9.58
N VAL A 59 1.98 -5.76 9.61
CA VAL A 59 0.56 -5.72 9.26
C VAL A 59 -0.25 -6.25 10.43
N ASN A 60 -1.37 -5.60 10.70
CA ASN A 60 -2.31 -6.05 11.71
C ASN A 60 -3.74 -5.87 11.21
N MET A 61 -4.58 -6.87 11.45
CA MET A 61 -6.01 -6.88 11.13
C MET A 61 -6.79 -7.27 12.37
N VAL A 62 -7.74 -6.44 12.76
CA VAL A 62 -8.71 -6.74 13.82
C VAL A 62 -10.06 -6.95 13.14
N PHE A 63 -10.54 -8.19 13.14
CA PHE A 63 -11.78 -8.54 12.45
C PHE A 63 -13.01 -8.02 13.20
N SER A 64 -13.99 -7.55 12.44
CA SER A 64 -15.33 -7.21 12.91
C SER A 64 -16.43 -8.01 12.19
N LEU A 65 -16.12 -8.56 11.01
CA LEU A 65 -17.00 -9.41 10.23
C LEU A 65 -16.21 -10.60 9.63
N PRO A 66 -16.84 -11.78 9.48
CA PRO A 66 -18.15 -12.15 10.02
C PRO A 66 -18.14 -12.20 11.55
N LYS A 67 -19.31 -12.25 12.18
CA LYS A 67 -19.43 -12.23 13.65
C LYS A 67 -18.67 -13.37 14.35
N SER A 68 -18.42 -14.46 13.66
CA SER A 68 -17.59 -15.57 14.16
C SER A 68 -16.11 -15.23 14.31
N LEU A 69 -15.64 -14.18 13.67
CA LEU A 69 -14.27 -13.67 13.75
C LEU A 69 -14.16 -12.37 14.54
N ASP A 70 -15.27 -11.84 15.07
CA ASP A 70 -15.29 -10.58 15.79
C ASP A 70 -14.31 -10.58 16.96
N GLY A 71 -13.42 -9.59 17.00
CA GLY A 71 -12.36 -9.45 18.01
C GLY A 71 -11.13 -10.35 17.78
N VAL A 72 -11.13 -11.21 16.76
CA VAL A 72 -9.90 -11.91 16.35
C VAL A 72 -8.93 -10.88 15.78
N THR A 73 -7.69 -10.95 16.24
CA THR A 73 -6.58 -10.15 15.68
C THR A 73 -5.64 -11.08 14.93
N LEU A 74 -5.30 -10.70 13.72
CA LEU A 74 -4.31 -11.39 12.90
C LEU A 74 -3.20 -10.39 12.56
N GLY A 75 -1.96 -10.67 12.95
CA GLY A 75 -0.83 -9.76 12.79
C GLY A 75 0.40 -10.44 12.22
N TRP A 76 1.20 -9.65 11.51
CA TRP A 76 2.55 -9.97 11.05
C TRP A 76 3.54 -8.98 11.64
N ASN A 77 4.59 -9.45 12.29
CA ASN A 77 5.57 -8.61 12.97
C ASN A 77 6.92 -8.49 12.24
N GLY A 78 7.00 -9.04 11.02
CA GLY A 78 8.23 -9.07 10.22
C GLY A 78 8.92 -10.45 10.18
N SER A 79 8.55 -11.37 11.08
CA SER A 79 9.13 -12.73 11.16
C SER A 79 8.10 -13.82 11.52
N GLU A 80 7.01 -13.43 12.14
CA GLU A 80 6.00 -14.36 12.65
C GLU A 80 4.59 -13.81 12.43
N MET A 81 3.67 -14.72 12.14
CA MET A 81 2.24 -14.43 12.19
C MET A 81 1.74 -14.71 13.61
N GLN A 82 0.95 -13.79 14.14
CA GLN A 82 0.27 -13.93 15.41
C GLN A 82 -1.24 -13.85 15.22
N MET A 83 -1.96 -14.82 15.76
CA MET A 83 -3.41 -14.78 15.86
C MET A 83 -3.80 -14.71 17.33
N ARG A 84 -4.67 -13.77 17.67
CA ARG A 84 -5.15 -13.57 19.05
C ARG A 84 -6.66 -13.61 19.09
N LEU A 85 -7.19 -14.28 20.09
CA LEU A 85 -8.61 -14.35 20.40
C LEU A 85 -8.81 -14.56 21.90
N GLY A 86 -9.54 -13.68 22.57
CA GLY A 86 -9.99 -13.87 23.96
C GLY A 86 -8.87 -14.20 24.97
N GLY A 87 -7.67 -13.60 24.80
CA GLY A 87 -6.51 -13.85 25.65
C GLY A 87 -5.63 -15.03 25.21
N MET A 88 -6.03 -15.82 24.24
CA MET A 88 -5.18 -16.84 23.60
C MET A 88 -4.35 -16.18 22.49
N THR A 89 -3.09 -16.60 22.37
CA THR A 89 -2.22 -16.21 21.26
C THR A 89 -1.62 -17.46 20.62
N ILE A 90 -1.74 -17.53 19.31
CA ILE A 90 -1.09 -18.55 18.48
C ILE A 90 -0.07 -17.85 17.64
N THR A 91 1.16 -18.33 17.66
CA THR A 91 2.26 -17.80 16.86
C THR A 91 2.73 -18.84 15.86
N VAL A 92 2.89 -18.43 14.61
CA VAL A 92 3.35 -19.28 13.51
C VAL A 92 4.55 -18.61 12.86
N ALA A 93 5.68 -19.30 12.82
CA ALA A 93 6.88 -18.82 12.14
C ALA A 93 6.66 -18.73 10.62
N GLU A 94 7.40 -17.85 9.95
CA GLU A 94 7.24 -17.60 8.51
C GLU A 94 7.36 -18.86 7.65
N ASP A 95 8.33 -19.70 7.93
CA ASP A 95 8.60 -20.95 7.22
C ASP A 95 7.51 -22.02 7.37
N SER A 96 6.68 -21.89 8.41
CA SER A 96 5.54 -22.78 8.70
C SER A 96 4.20 -22.22 8.18
N MET A 97 4.21 -21.03 7.61
CA MET A 97 2.98 -20.43 7.05
C MET A 97 2.66 -21.03 5.67
N PRO A 98 1.38 -21.34 5.40
CA PRO A 98 0.96 -21.72 4.05
C PRO A 98 1.30 -20.60 3.03
N ASP A 99 1.80 -20.98 1.86
CA ASP A 99 2.14 -20.00 0.81
C ASP A 99 0.96 -19.13 0.38
N GLY A 100 -0.22 -19.71 0.31
CA GLY A 100 -1.47 -18.99 -0.02
C GLY A 100 -2.24 -18.47 1.20
N GLY A 101 -1.58 -18.11 2.31
CA GLY A 101 -2.23 -17.50 3.47
C GLY A 101 -2.53 -16.02 3.27
N LEU A 102 -3.70 -15.52 3.71
CA LEU A 102 -4.12 -14.12 3.56
C LEU A 102 -3.04 -13.13 4.01
N ILE A 103 -2.52 -13.27 5.23
CA ILE A 103 -1.48 -12.38 5.78
C ILE A 103 -0.21 -12.44 4.94
N ARG A 104 0.22 -13.65 4.54
CA ARG A 104 1.43 -13.81 3.73
C ARG A 104 1.30 -13.14 2.36
N CYS A 105 0.13 -13.26 1.73
CA CYS A 105 -0.17 -12.58 0.48
C CYS A 105 -0.14 -11.05 0.67
N LEU A 106 -0.84 -10.52 1.66
CA LEU A 106 -0.90 -9.09 1.94
C LEU A 106 0.49 -8.50 2.26
N THR A 107 1.25 -9.13 3.16
CA THR A 107 2.57 -8.63 3.57
C THR A 107 3.56 -8.65 2.40
N ARG A 108 3.56 -9.73 1.62
CA ARG A 108 4.43 -9.88 0.45
C ARG A 108 4.14 -8.82 -0.61
N VAL A 109 2.87 -8.60 -0.92
CA VAL A 109 2.47 -7.61 -1.92
C VAL A 109 2.74 -6.19 -1.44
N LEU A 110 2.33 -5.84 -0.21
CA LEU A 110 2.54 -4.49 0.32
C LEU A 110 4.04 -4.15 0.46
N ALA A 111 4.89 -5.12 0.79
CA ALA A 111 6.34 -4.92 0.83
C ALA A 111 6.96 -4.75 -0.56
N ALA A 112 6.33 -5.27 -1.63
CA ALA A 112 6.81 -5.18 -3.00
C ALA A 112 6.31 -3.93 -3.75
N VAL A 113 5.42 -3.15 -3.14
CA VAL A 113 4.88 -1.95 -3.79
C VAL A 113 5.98 -0.91 -4.01
N GLU A 114 6.24 -0.58 -5.27
CA GLU A 114 7.12 0.51 -5.67
C GLU A 114 6.30 1.75 -6.03
N PRO A 115 6.23 2.78 -5.16
CA PRO A 115 5.41 3.97 -5.40
C PRO A 115 5.75 4.74 -6.68
N SER A 116 6.99 4.59 -7.18
CA SER A 116 7.44 5.25 -8.41
C SER A 116 6.97 4.58 -9.70
N GLY A 117 6.47 3.35 -9.61
CA GLY A 117 6.08 2.54 -10.78
C GLY A 117 4.66 2.77 -11.29
N GLY A 118 3.87 3.59 -10.60
CA GLY A 118 2.45 3.75 -10.92
C GLY A 118 2.16 4.74 -12.03
N LYS A 119 0.92 4.67 -12.53
CA LYS A 119 0.37 5.55 -13.58
C LYS A 119 -0.80 6.33 -13.02
N LYS A 120 -0.89 7.61 -13.41
CA LYS A 120 -2.06 8.43 -13.09
C LYS A 120 -3.17 8.21 -14.11
N GLU A 121 -4.35 7.79 -13.66
CA GLU A 121 -5.56 7.63 -14.44
C GLU A 121 -6.74 8.35 -13.75
N GLY A 122 -7.06 9.56 -14.24
CA GLY A 122 -8.08 10.40 -13.64
C GLY A 122 -7.75 10.80 -12.19
N GLU A 123 -8.61 10.42 -11.25
CA GLU A 123 -8.45 10.65 -9.82
C GLU A 123 -7.68 9.53 -9.11
N HIS A 124 -7.26 8.50 -9.85
CA HIS A 124 -6.56 7.36 -9.33
C HIS A 124 -5.10 7.32 -9.74
N TYR A 125 -4.31 6.72 -8.90
CA TYR A 125 -2.94 6.35 -9.17
C TYR A 125 -2.83 4.84 -9.07
N ILE A 126 -2.56 4.19 -10.19
CA ILE A 126 -2.58 2.74 -10.33
C ILE A 126 -1.15 2.23 -10.34
N ILE A 127 -0.84 1.30 -9.46
CA ILE A 127 0.44 0.62 -9.35
C ILE A 127 0.22 -0.85 -9.68
N ASP A 128 0.66 -1.26 -10.86
CA ASP A 128 0.71 -2.66 -11.26
C ASP A 128 2.09 -3.22 -10.94
N GLY A 129 2.14 -4.42 -10.39
CA GLY A 129 3.39 -5.08 -10.06
C GLY A 129 3.27 -6.60 -10.09
N ASP A 130 4.42 -7.23 -9.88
CA ASP A 130 4.55 -8.69 -9.73
C ASP A 130 5.49 -8.98 -8.56
N VAL A 131 5.13 -9.95 -7.76
CA VAL A 131 5.98 -10.45 -6.69
C VAL A 131 6.03 -11.97 -6.69
N GLY A 132 7.16 -12.50 -7.13
CA GLY A 132 7.36 -13.96 -7.21
C GLY A 132 6.42 -14.66 -8.18
N GLY A 133 6.06 -14.02 -9.30
CA GLY A 133 5.13 -14.53 -10.31
C GLY A 133 3.65 -14.30 -9.99
N THR A 134 3.34 -13.53 -8.95
CA THR A 134 1.98 -13.17 -8.55
C THR A 134 1.73 -11.71 -8.88
N ALA A 135 0.87 -11.45 -9.87
CA ALA A 135 0.53 -10.10 -10.28
C ALA A 135 -0.40 -9.42 -9.26
N TYR A 136 -0.22 -8.11 -9.06
CA TYR A 136 -1.10 -7.30 -8.23
C TYR A 136 -1.37 -5.95 -8.86
N THR A 137 -2.51 -5.36 -8.50
CA THR A 137 -2.87 -3.98 -8.82
C THR A 137 -3.27 -3.27 -7.52
N LEU A 138 -2.57 -2.20 -7.21
CA LEU A 138 -2.90 -1.30 -6.10
C LEU A 138 -3.41 0.02 -6.66
N VAL A 139 -4.59 0.43 -6.23
CA VAL A 139 -5.20 1.71 -6.60
C VAL A 139 -5.13 2.66 -5.41
N CYS A 140 -4.61 3.86 -5.63
CA CYS A 140 -4.53 4.91 -4.63
C CYS A 140 -5.25 6.17 -5.11
N ASP A 141 -5.69 6.98 -4.19
CA ASP A 141 -6.16 8.34 -4.45
C ASP A 141 -4.99 9.23 -4.90
N VAL A 142 -5.15 9.93 -6.02
CA VAL A 142 -4.07 10.72 -6.62
C VAL A 142 -3.67 11.94 -5.79
N THR A 143 -4.56 12.44 -4.95
CA THR A 143 -4.36 13.65 -4.15
C THR A 143 -3.68 13.35 -2.83
N THR A 144 -4.19 12.32 -2.14
CA THR A 144 -3.75 11.93 -0.81
C THR A 144 -2.69 10.81 -0.84
N GLY A 145 -2.65 10.03 -1.93
CA GLY A 145 -1.86 8.82 -2.04
C GLY A 145 -2.40 7.65 -1.20
N PHE A 146 -3.53 7.80 -0.54
CA PHE A 146 -4.12 6.74 0.27
C PHE A 146 -4.56 5.55 -0.57
N PRO A 147 -4.32 4.31 -0.10
CA PRO A 147 -4.81 3.13 -0.79
C PRO A 147 -6.34 3.10 -0.78
N LEU A 148 -6.92 2.78 -1.93
CA LEU A 148 -8.35 2.60 -2.12
C LEU A 148 -8.69 1.12 -2.30
N SER A 149 -7.91 0.41 -3.09
CA SER A 149 -8.10 -1.03 -3.29
C SER A 149 -6.80 -1.75 -3.67
N LEU A 150 -6.74 -3.02 -3.33
CA LEU A 150 -5.69 -3.95 -3.73
C LEU A 150 -6.34 -5.19 -4.32
N SER A 151 -5.90 -5.60 -5.52
CA SER A 151 -6.32 -6.83 -6.19
C SER A 151 -5.13 -7.73 -6.47
N VAL A 152 -5.25 -9.02 -6.15
CA VAL A 152 -4.29 -10.08 -6.46
C VAL A 152 -5.06 -11.24 -7.07
N PRO A 153 -5.30 -11.23 -8.41
CA PRO A 153 -6.23 -12.16 -9.06
C PRO A 153 -5.86 -13.63 -8.88
N ASP A 154 -4.59 -13.97 -8.97
CA ASP A 154 -4.11 -15.37 -8.85
C ASP A 154 -4.38 -15.96 -7.46
N GLU A 155 -4.43 -15.11 -6.44
CA GLU A 155 -4.75 -15.50 -5.07
C GLU A 155 -6.24 -15.32 -4.73
N GLN A 156 -7.05 -14.87 -5.68
CA GLN A 156 -8.45 -14.50 -5.46
C GLN A 156 -8.61 -13.55 -4.27
N LEU A 157 -7.72 -12.55 -4.19
CA LEU A 157 -7.72 -11.55 -3.13
C LEU A 157 -8.14 -10.19 -3.69
N GLU A 158 -9.16 -9.62 -3.08
CA GLU A 158 -9.59 -8.24 -3.27
C GLU A 158 -9.72 -7.55 -1.92
N VAL A 159 -9.12 -6.39 -1.79
CA VAL A 159 -9.20 -5.54 -0.60
C VAL A 159 -9.72 -4.18 -1.00
N THR A 160 -10.70 -3.68 -0.27
CA THR A 160 -11.16 -2.29 -0.38
C THR A 160 -10.87 -1.59 0.94
N PHE A 161 -10.23 -0.43 0.85
CA PHE A 161 -9.89 0.40 2.00
C PHE A 161 -10.80 1.61 2.07
N SER A 162 -11.23 1.96 3.27
CA SER A 162 -11.98 3.17 3.59
C SER A 162 -11.49 3.77 4.90
N GLU A 163 -11.84 5.02 5.18
CA GLU A 163 -11.44 5.73 6.40
C GLU A 163 -9.91 5.67 6.64
N VAL A 164 -9.13 5.83 5.57
CA VAL A 164 -7.68 5.72 5.64
C VAL A 164 -7.08 6.92 6.34
N THR A 165 -6.19 6.64 7.30
CA THR A 165 -5.41 7.66 8.03
C THR A 165 -3.95 7.23 8.13
N MET A 166 -3.04 8.21 8.20
CA MET A 166 -1.61 7.93 8.46
C MET A 166 -1.41 7.44 9.90
N LEU A 167 -0.41 6.58 10.09
CA LEU A 167 0.07 6.15 11.41
C LEU A 167 0.95 7.20 12.07
#